data_25b9df0d5c71e6aa9d6c7a7663566b88
#
_entry.id   25b9df0d5c71e6aa9d6c7a7663566b88
#
_cell.length_a   1.000
_cell.length_b   1.000
_cell.length_c   1.000
_cell.angle_alpha   90.00
_cell.angle_beta   90.00
_cell.angle_gamma   90.00
#
_symmetry.space_group_name_H-M   'P 1'
#
loop_
_entity.id
_entity.type
_entity.pdbx_description
1 polymer ?
#
loop_
_entity_poly.entity_id
_entity_poly.type
_entity_poly.pdbx_seq_one_letter_code
_entity_poly.pdbx_strand_id
1 'polypeptide(L)'
;MICGTPVLSDGGVHSHIDHMFALLELARRNGLRKVCFHCFMDGRDTPPQSGIEYIDRLQAKIDAVEVGCIATVSGRYYAMDRDNRWDRVEKAYNAIALGEGEHAATAHEAMEKSYANGVTDEFVVPVIVTEGATVKDDDAIIFA
;
A
#
# COMPACT_ATOMS: atom_id res chain seq x y z
N MET A 1 -16.18 3.12 2.93
CA MET A 1 -14.81 3.54 2.53
C MET A 1 -14.44 2.83 1.23
N ILE A 2 -13.54 3.37 0.44
CA ILE A 2 -12.95 2.68 -0.70
C ILE A 2 -11.51 2.36 -0.38
N CYS A 3 -11.11 1.10 -0.50
CA CYS A 3 -9.76 0.63 -0.28
C CYS A 3 -9.14 0.18 -1.60
N GLY A 4 -8.00 0.77 -1.97
CA GLY A 4 -7.17 0.31 -3.08
C GLY A 4 -6.04 -0.58 -2.57
N THR A 5 -5.82 -1.71 -3.25
CA THR A 5 -4.75 -2.65 -2.91
C THR A 5 -3.84 -2.88 -4.15
N PRO A 6 -3.09 -1.86 -4.58
CA PRO A 6 -2.23 -1.97 -5.76
C PRO A 6 -0.87 -2.58 -5.44
N VAL A 7 -0.25 -3.21 -6.43
CA VAL A 7 1.21 -3.28 -6.50
C VAL A 7 1.72 -1.89 -6.90
N LEU A 8 2.33 -1.18 -5.97
CA LEU A 8 2.68 0.23 -6.14
C LEU A 8 4.02 0.38 -6.87
N SER A 9 3.96 0.37 -8.19
CA SER A 9 5.11 0.58 -9.07
C SER A 9 4.69 1.08 -10.45
N ASP A 10 5.64 1.35 -11.32
CA ASP A 10 5.46 1.63 -12.74
C ASP A 10 5.82 0.43 -13.64
N GLY A 11 6.06 -0.72 -13.06
CA GLY A 11 6.41 -1.95 -13.79
C GLY A 11 5.33 -2.44 -14.74
N GLY A 12 4.07 -2.14 -14.46
CA GLY A 12 2.94 -2.42 -15.36
C GLY A 12 2.60 -3.90 -15.52
N VAL A 13 3.17 -4.79 -14.69
CA VAL A 13 2.92 -6.23 -14.76
C VAL A 13 1.61 -6.60 -14.07
N HIS A 14 1.40 -6.11 -12.86
CA HIS A 14 0.17 -6.32 -12.08
C HIS A 14 -0.69 -5.07 -12.06
N SER A 15 -0.10 -3.91 -11.79
CA SER A 15 -0.75 -2.61 -11.78
C SER A 15 0.23 -1.52 -12.20
N HIS A 16 -0.25 -0.28 -12.29
CA HIS A 16 0.58 0.88 -12.62
C HIS A 16 0.17 2.06 -11.76
N ILE A 17 1.15 2.80 -11.21
CA ILE A 17 0.91 3.91 -10.30
C ILE A 17 0.00 4.99 -10.88
N ASP A 18 0.05 5.23 -12.19
CA ASP A 18 -0.82 6.22 -12.84
C ASP A 18 -2.29 5.84 -12.77
N HIS A 19 -2.63 4.54 -12.70
CA HIS A 19 -4.00 4.10 -12.49
C HIS A 19 -4.48 4.49 -11.09
N MET A 20 -3.60 4.44 -10.09
CA MET A 20 -3.93 4.89 -8.73
C MET A 20 -4.18 6.39 -8.69
N PHE A 21 -3.38 7.17 -9.43
CA PHE A 21 -3.59 8.61 -9.55
C PHE A 21 -4.94 8.94 -10.23
N ALA A 22 -5.30 8.18 -11.25
CA ALA A 22 -6.59 8.32 -11.93
C ALA A 22 -7.77 7.97 -11.01
N LEU A 23 -7.65 6.90 -10.20
CA LEU A 23 -8.66 6.50 -9.22
C LEU A 23 -8.83 7.55 -8.12
N LEU A 24 -7.75 8.15 -7.62
CA LEU A 24 -7.82 9.27 -6.67
C LEU A 24 -8.57 10.46 -7.26
N GLU A 25 -8.25 10.84 -8.49
CA GLU A 25 -8.92 11.94 -9.17
C GLU A 25 -10.41 11.62 -9.41
N LEU A 26 -10.73 10.38 -9.77
CA LEU A 26 -12.11 9.92 -9.91
C LEU A 26 -12.86 10.00 -8.59
N ALA A 27 -12.25 9.55 -7.50
CA ALA A 27 -12.82 9.64 -6.15
C ALA A 27 -13.11 11.10 -5.76
N ARG A 28 -12.13 12.00 -5.97
CA ARG A 28 -12.30 13.43 -5.73
C ARG A 28 -13.47 14.02 -6.52
N ARG A 29 -13.56 13.73 -7.83
CA ARG A 29 -14.64 14.22 -8.70
C ARG A 29 -16.02 13.74 -8.26
N ASN A 30 -16.10 12.56 -7.64
CA ASN A 30 -17.34 12.00 -7.12
C ASN A 30 -17.62 12.36 -5.65
N GLY A 31 -16.82 13.25 -5.05
CA GLY A 31 -17.02 13.72 -3.69
C GLY A 31 -16.71 12.67 -2.61
N LEU A 32 -16.00 11.61 -2.96
CA LEU A 32 -15.57 10.58 -2.01
C LEU A 32 -14.41 11.12 -1.17
N ARG A 33 -14.52 10.98 0.15
CA ARG A 33 -13.52 11.50 1.11
C ARG A 33 -12.73 10.40 1.82
N LYS A 34 -13.31 9.20 1.91
CA LYS A 34 -12.70 8.06 2.61
C LYS A 34 -12.15 7.08 1.59
N VAL A 35 -10.93 7.31 1.17
CA VAL A 35 -10.16 6.45 0.25
C VAL A 35 -8.85 6.08 0.94
N CYS A 36 -8.54 4.80 1.02
CA CYS A 36 -7.32 4.30 1.65
C CYS A 36 -6.55 3.40 0.68
N PHE A 37 -5.23 3.46 0.74
CA PHE A 37 -4.35 2.59 -0.02
C PHE A 37 -3.60 1.64 0.91
N HIS A 38 -3.76 0.35 0.66
CA HIS A 38 -2.92 -0.70 1.21
C HIS A 38 -1.88 -1.05 0.15
N CYS A 39 -0.72 -0.41 0.24
CA CYS A 39 0.30 -0.46 -0.80
C CYS A 39 1.11 -1.76 -0.73
N PHE A 40 1.15 -2.51 -1.83
CA PHE A 40 2.01 -3.68 -1.98
C PHE A 40 3.27 -3.26 -2.73
N MET A 41 4.43 -3.41 -2.05
CA MET A 41 5.72 -3.04 -2.61
C MET A 41 6.23 -4.13 -3.54
N ASP A 42 6.78 -3.74 -4.68
CA ASP A 42 7.16 -4.63 -5.77
C ASP A 42 8.56 -5.25 -5.57
N GLY A 43 9.60 -4.60 -6.04
CA GLY A 43 10.98 -5.06 -5.94
C GLY A 43 11.34 -6.30 -6.76
N ARG A 44 10.41 -6.82 -7.59
CA ARG A 44 10.65 -7.92 -8.54
C ARG A 44 10.56 -7.47 -9.99
N ASP A 45 9.52 -6.72 -10.32
CA ASP A 45 9.29 -6.18 -11.65
C ASP A 45 9.91 -4.77 -11.79
N THR A 46 10.39 -4.22 -10.69
CA THR A 46 11.11 -2.94 -10.55
C THR A 46 12.34 -3.10 -9.66
N PRO A 47 13.30 -2.14 -9.67
CA PRO A 47 14.48 -2.20 -8.81
C PRO A 47 14.12 -2.38 -7.33
N PRO A 48 14.91 -3.15 -6.55
CA PRO A 48 14.52 -3.62 -5.21
C PRO A 48 14.45 -2.55 -4.12
N GLN A 49 14.86 -1.31 -4.40
CA GLN A 49 14.80 -0.17 -3.49
C GLN A 49 14.21 1.08 -4.17
N SER A 50 13.35 0.90 -5.17
CA SER A 50 12.64 1.98 -5.85
C SER A 50 11.31 2.33 -5.19
N GLY A 51 10.82 1.50 -4.28
CA GLY A 51 9.49 1.61 -3.67
C GLY A 51 9.26 2.90 -2.92
N ILE A 52 10.28 3.45 -2.28
CA ILE A 52 10.18 4.72 -1.55
C ILE A 52 9.79 5.89 -2.48
N GLU A 53 10.29 5.91 -3.73
CA GLU A 53 9.94 6.92 -4.71
C GLU A 53 8.47 6.84 -5.11
N TYR A 54 7.93 5.63 -5.24
CA TYR A 54 6.51 5.42 -5.55
C TYR A 54 5.61 5.82 -4.38
N ILE A 55 6.02 5.53 -3.14
CA ILE A 55 5.34 5.98 -1.93
C ILE A 55 5.28 7.52 -1.90
N ASP A 56 6.39 8.19 -2.15
CA ASP A 56 6.46 9.65 -2.14
C ASP A 56 5.59 10.26 -3.26
N ARG A 57 5.58 9.67 -4.45
CA ARG A 57 4.72 10.08 -5.56
C ARG A 57 3.24 9.92 -5.22
N LEU A 58 2.86 8.81 -4.59
CA LEU A 58 1.48 8.57 -4.17
C LEU A 58 1.06 9.56 -3.08
N GLN A 59 1.91 9.78 -2.08
CA GLN A 59 1.65 10.74 -1.01
C GLN A 59 1.50 12.17 -1.57
N ALA A 60 2.39 12.60 -2.46
CA ALA A 60 2.28 13.90 -3.11
C ALA A 60 0.98 14.06 -3.91
N LYS A 61 0.50 12.99 -4.56
CA LYS A 61 -0.79 13.01 -5.27
C LYS A 61 -1.97 13.10 -4.31
N ILE A 62 -1.94 12.36 -3.19
CA ILE A 62 -2.95 12.43 -2.11
C ILE A 62 -3.03 13.85 -1.57
N ASP A 63 -1.89 14.46 -1.26
CA ASP A 63 -1.82 15.83 -0.73
C ASP A 63 -2.36 16.86 -1.74
N ALA A 64 -2.03 16.69 -3.02
CA ALA A 64 -2.47 17.60 -4.08
C ALA A 64 -3.98 17.54 -4.34
N VAL A 65 -4.60 16.38 -4.21
CA VAL A 65 -6.06 16.22 -4.42
C VAL A 65 -6.87 16.33 -3.14
N GLU A 66 -6.20 16.36 -1.99
CA GLU A 66 -6.81 16.44 -0.64
C GLU A 66 -7.82 15.31 -0.36
N VAL A 67 -7.58 14.13 -0.94
CA VAL A 67 -8.41 12.93 -0.76
C VAL A 67 -7.51 11.72 -0.62
N GLY A 68 -7.82 10.88 0.37
CA GLY A 68 -7.19 9.58 0.58
C GLY A 68 -6.10 9.59 1.65
N CYS A 69 -5.61 8.40 1.93
CA CYS A 69 -4.46 8.14 2.81
C CYS A 69 -3.76 6.85 2.41
N ILE A 70 -2.51 6.70 2.80
CA ILE A 70 -1.82 5.42 2.79
C ILE A 70 -2.11 4.74 4.14
N ALA A 71 -2.81 3.60 4.11
CA ALA A 71 -3.22 2.86 5.29
C ALA A 71 -2.14 1.90 5.77
N THR A 72 -1.60 1.09 4.86
CA THR A 72 -0.53 0.13 5.14
C THR A 72 0.48 0.06 4.02
N VAL A 73 1.69 -0.37 4.35
CA VAL A 73 2.76 -0.71 3.39
C VAL A 73 3.18 -2.15 3.66
N SER A 74 3.26 -2.98 2.63
CA SER A 74 3.62 -4.40 2.75
C SER A 74 4.34 -4.87 1.51
N GLY A 75 5.43 -5.61 1.66
CA GLY A 75 6.08 -6.28 0.53
C GLY A 75 5.19 -7.34 -0.10
N ARG A 76 5.29 -7.50 -1.41
CA ARG A 76 4.52 -8.52 -2.16
C ARG A 76 4.79 -9.94 -1.69
N TYR A 77 5.92 -10.20 -1.05
CA TYR A 77 6.25 -11.48 -0.42
C TYR A 77 5.19 -11.92 0.59
N TYR A 78 4.58 -10.98 1.31
CA TYR A 78 3.50 -11.23 2.27
C TYR A 78 2.12 -11.09 1.63
N ALA A 79 1.90 -9.98 0.93
CA ALA A 79 0.56 -9.62 0.43
C ALA A 79 0.14 -10.39 -0.84
N MET A 80 1.10 -10.93 -1.57
CA MET A 80 0.86 -11.64 -2.84
C MET A 80 1.47 -13.04 -2.85
N ASP A 81 1.50 -13.71 -1.70
CA ASP A 81 1.97 -15.09 -1.61
C ASP A 81 1.10 -16.01 -2.49
N ARG A 82 1.76 -16.86 -3.26
CA ARG A 82 1.15 -17.87 -4.12
C ARG A 82 1.64 -19.29 -3.86
N ASP A 83 2.39 -19.44 -2.77
CA ASP A 83 3.01 -20.71 -2.38
C ASP A 83 2.27 -21.38 -1.21
N ASN A 84 1.04 -20.90 -0.89
CA ASN A 84 0.22 -21.34 0.24
C ASN A 84 0.93 -21.21 1.61
N ARG A 85 1.75 -20.17 1.74
CA ARG A 85 2.42 -19.84 2.99
C ARG A 85 1.51 -18.93 3.82
N TRP A 86 0.61 -19.56 4.53
CA TRP A 86 -0.41 -18.89 5.33
C TRP A 86 0.18 -17.99 6.42
N ASP A 87 1.34 -18.35 6.95
CA ASP A 87 2.14 -17.55 7.88
C ASP A 87 2.54 -16.17 7.31
N ARG A 88 2.70 -16.05 6.00
CA ARG A 88 2.96 -14.78 5.31
C ARG A 88 1.67 -14.00 5.08
N VAL A 89 0.67 -14.69 4.52
CA VAL A 89 -0.63 -14.09 4.19
C VAL A 89 -1.29 -13.50 5.44
N GLU A 90 -1.23 -14.21 6.57
CA GLU A 90 -1.77 -13.77 7.86
C GLU A 90 -1.24 -12.41 8.28
N LYS A 91 0.06 -12.16 8.12
CA LYS A 91 0.66 -10.85 8.49
C LYS A 91 0.08 -9.70 7.69
N ALA A 92 -0.05 -9.86 6.37
CA ALA A 92 -0.66 -8.84 5.51
C ALA A 92 -2.15 -8.68 5.80
N TYR A 93 -2.87 -9.79 6.00
CA TYR A 93 -4.28 -9.77 6.36
C TYR A 93 -4.52 -9.05 7.68
N ASN A 94 -3.74 -9.36 8.72
CA ASN A 94 -3.89 -8.75 10.03
C ASN A 94 -3.65 -7.23 9.99
N ALA A 95 -2.67 -6.78 9.21
CA ALA A 95 -2.43 -5.35 9.02
C ALA A 95 -3.60 -4.66 8.32
N ILE A 96 -4.17 -5.27 7.27
CA ILE A 96 -5.22 -4.68 6.44
C ILE A 96 -6.59 -4.73 7.13
N ALA A 97 -6.94 -5.88 7.72
CA ALA A 97 -8.27 -6.12 8.26
C ALA A 97 -8.41 -5.85 9.76
N LEU A 98 -7.36 -6.14 10.53
CA LEU A 98 -7.40 -6.03 12.00
C LEU A 98 -6.64 -4.81 12.53
N GLY A 99 -5.74 -4.22 11.74
CA GLY A 99 -4.87 -3.14 12.20
C GLY A 99 -3.80 -3.64 13.18
N GLU A 100 -3.37 -4.89 13.01
CA GLU A 100 -2.36 -5.53 13.84
C GLU A 100 -1.05 -5.66 13.08
N GLY A 101 0.06 -5.19 13.67
CA GLY A 101 1.39 -5.25 13.06
C GLY A 101 2.32 -4.15 13.55
N GLU A 102 3.40 -3.93 12.82
CA GLU A 102 4.30 -2.81 13.08
C GLU A 102 3.64 -1.48 12.67
N HIS A 103 4.07 -0.39 13.31
CA HIS A 103 3.56 0.96 13.05
C HIS A 103 4.70 1.90 12.61
N ALA A 104 4.37 2.83 11.74
CA ALA A 104 5.22 3.97 11.38
C ALA A 104 4.36 5.24 11.26
N ALA A 105 4.97 6.40 11.50
CA ALA A 105 4.27 7.67 11.42
C ALA A 105 3.93 8.05 9.97
N THR A 106 4.77 7.64 9.01
CA THR A 106 4.56 7.85 7.58
C THR A 106 4.97 6.61 6.77
N ALA A 107 4.44 6.49 5.56
CA ALA A 107 4.84 5.43 4.65
C ALA A 107 6.32 5.56 4.22
N HIS A 108 6.82 6.79 4.08
CA HIS A 108 8.22 7.08 3.82
C HIS A 108 9.12 6.52 4.94
N GLU A 109 8.81 6.83 6.19
CA GLU A 109 9.54 6.31 7.36
C GLU A 109 9.53 4.77 7.41
N ALA A 110 8.40 4.14 7.09
CA ALA A 110 8.30 2.68 7.01
C ALA A 110 9.32 2.10 6.01
N MET A 111 9.45 2.72 4.83
CA MET A 111 10.39 2.30 3.80
C MET A 111 11.85 2.56 4.21
N GLU A 112 12.15 3.74 4.76
CA GLU A 112 13.50 4.05 5.26
C GLU A 112 13.96 3.06 6.33
N LYS A 113 13.10 2.77 7.29
CA LYS A 113 13.36 1.80 8.36
C LYS A 113 13.60 0.40 7.80
N SER A 114 12.82 -0.02 6.80
CA SER A 114 13.00 -1.30 6.12
C SER A 114 14.38 -1.38 5.46
N TYR A 115 14.76 -0.38 4.68
CA TYR A 115 16.04 -0.33 3.99
C TYR A 115 17.22 -0.26 4.96
N ALA A 116 17.10 0.50 6.05
CA ALA A 116 18.13 0.56 7.10
C ALA A 116 18.38 -0.81 7.76
N ASN A 117 17.38 -1.68 7.78
CA ASN A 117 17.48 -3.06 8.26
C ASN A 117 17.89 -4.07 7.16
N GLY A 118 18.28 -3.59 5.98
CA GLY A 118 18.67 -4.44 4.84
C GLY A 118 17.52 -5.17 4.16
N VAL A 119 16.26 -4.74 4.41
CA VAL A 119 15.05 -5.34 3.84
C VAL A 119 14.59 -4.50 2.66
N THR A 120 14.54 -5.11 1.47
CA THR A 120 14.14 -4.46 0.21
C THR A 120 12.64 -4.51 0.00
N ASP A 121 12.15 -3.83 -1.02
CA ASP A 121 10.73 -3.63 -1.33
C ASP A 121 9.89 -4.91 -1.24
N GLU A 122 10.33 -5.97 -1.91
CA GLU A 122 9.61 -7.25 -1.96
C GLU A 122 9.32 -7.82 -0.56
N PHE A 123 10.22 -7.58 0.39
CA PHE A 123 10.22 -8.21 1.71
C PHE A 123 9.83 -7.28 2.85
N VAL A 124 9.35 -6.08 2.56
CA VAL A 124 8.87 -5.15 3.60
C VAL A 124 7.81 -5.84 4.46
N VAL A 125 8.10 -5.96 5.75
CA VAL A 125 7.15 -6.50 6.73
C VAL A 125 5.93 -5.58 6.78
N PRO A 126 4.69 -6.10 6.82
CA PRO A 126 3.49 -5.26 6.87
C PRO A 126 3.54 -4.23 7.98
N VAL A 127 3.39 -2.95 7.61
CA VAL A 127 3.44 -1.79 8.51
C VAL A 127 2.15 -0.99 8.38
N ILE A 128 1.57 -0.63 9.51
CA ILE A 128 0.40 0.25 9.62
C ILE A 128 0.88 1.69 9.65
N VAL A 129 0.35 2.52 8.75
CA VAL A 129 0.68 3.94 8.62
C VAL A 129 -0.46 4.82 9.15
N THR A 130 -1.70 4.46 8.81
CA THR A 130 -2.88 5.19 9.27
C THR A 130 -3.74 4.30 10.15
N GLU A 131 -3.81 4.62 11.44
CA GLU A 131 -4.67 3.90 12.37
C GLU A 131 -6.15 4.04 12.01
N GLY A 132 -6.89 2.95 12.20
CA GLY A 132 -8.32 2.91 11.94
C GLY A 132 -8.71 2.88 10.47
N ALA A 133 -7.73 2.86 9.55
CA ALA A 133 -7.95 2.71 8.11
C ALA A 133 -8.01 1.23 7.68
N THR A 134 -8.51 0.37 8.54
CA THR A 134 -8.73 -1.06 8.26
C THR A 134 -9.95 -1.26 7.39
N VAL A 135 -9.91 -2.31 6.57
CA VAL A 135 -11.06 -2.74 5.75
C VAL A 135 -12.15 -3.29 6.68
N LYS A 136 -13.40 -2.87 6.45
CA LYS A 136 -14.58 -3.26 7.24
C LYS A 136 -15.68 -3.76 6.33
N ASP A 137 -16.69 -4.38 6.96
CA ASP A 137 -17.94 -4.71 6.26
C ASP A 137 -18.50 -3.45 5.58
N ASP A 138 -19.07 -3.62 4.38
CA ASP A 138 -19.60 -2.57 3.53
C ASP A 138 -18.56 -1.62 2.88
N ASP A 139 -17.28 -1.87 3.04
CA ASP A 139 -16.25 -1.16 2.29
C ASP A 139 -16.12 -1.73 0.87
N ALA A 140 -15.88 -0.86 -0.09
CA ALA A 140 -15.57 -1.27 -1.46
C ALA A 140 -14.04 -1.45 -1.61
N ILE A 141 -13.64 -2.57 -2.19
CA ILE A 141 -12.23 -2.89 -2.43
C ILE A 141 -11.96 -2.87 -3.93
N ILE A 142 -10.92 -2.14 -4.33
CA ILE A 142 -10.38 -2.17 -5.68
C ILE A 142 -9.01 -2.86 -5.61
N PHE A 143 -8.97 -4.07 -6.11
CA PHE A 143 -7.74 -4.85 -6.24
C PHE A 143 -7.19 -4.69 -7.67
N ALA A 144 -5.92 -4.26 -7.80
CA ALA A 144 -5.26 -4.02 -9.08
C ALA A 144 -3.76 -4.37 -9.01
#